data_3b3160bc0e2dd88579a42d60418266b3
#
_entry.id   3b3160bc0e2dd88579a42d60418266b3
#
_cell.length_a   1.000
_cell.length_b   1.000
_cell.length_c   1.000
_cell.angle_alpha   90.00
_cell.angle_beta   90.00
_cell.angle_gamma   90.00
#
_symmetry.space_group_name_H-M   'P 1'
#
loop_
_entity.id
_entity.type
_entity.pdbx_description
1 polymer ?
#
loop_
_entity_poly.entity_id
_entity_poly.type
_entity_poly.pdbx_seq_one_letter_code
_entity_poly.pdbx_strand_id
1 'polypeptide(L)'
;MSLQNSAPSGEACADELERIPAIGGGSAAGKPVAAARPAAASGAAVGAIEARSTILTGPVLPTLLRLALPTMTVLIAQTAVNVAEAYYVGYLGTDALAGVALVFPVFMLMTMMSNGGLGSGVASAVARATGAGRKGDANALVLHAMVLAVIVGAIFTIGTHWGGPALYHILGGREGALDAAVQYSNYLFAGAIPVWIVNFQAAALRGSGNVRVPAMVTLVGAMVLIPCSPLLIFGLGPVPRFGIAGAGIAFALYYVAAMLVLLRYMTTGRSGLTLKLAPFEGRLFRDILKVGLPTAISTTLTNLTVILVTGAVGLFGTHALAAYGIASRLDYIMIPILFGLCTAVLTMVGVNMGAGQVARAKKIAWTSSFVGAGVAGTIGVIVAIFPMLWLHLFSHDPEVLGPGAVYLRIVAPSYAALGFGFVIAFAAQGAGHVVWPFVGAVSRLVLAAGGGWLAVSYFGGGMATIAVMVCASLVSYALICLIVMASASVWRVKKA
;
A
#
# COMPACT_ATOMS: atom_id res chain seq x y z
N MET A 1 -23.34 64.77 28.77
CA MET A 1 -22.44 65.57 27.92
C MET A 1 -22.15 64.65 26.71
N SER A 2 -22.98 64.64 25.82
CA SER A 2 -23.30 65.20 24.48
C SER A 2 -22.05 65.66 23.70
N LEU A 3 -21.88 65.11 22.52
CA LEU A 3 -21.58 65.71 21.22
C LEU A 3 -21.22 64.55 20.28
N GLN A 4 -22.09 64.08 19.40
CA GLN A 4 -22.49 64.56 18.06
C GLN A 4 -21.40 64.46 17.01
N ASN A 5 -21.60 63.46 16.12
CA ASN A 5 -21.82 63.55 14.66
C ASN A 5 -20.94 64.53 13.85
N SER A 6 -20.25 63.96 12.85
CA SER A 6 -20.42 64.37 11.46
C SER A 6 -19.57 63.56 10.49
N ALA A 7 -20.24 62.95 9.54
CA ALA A 7 -19.64 62.42 8.28
C ALA A 7 -19.46 63.64 7.33
N PRO A 8 -18.46 63.67 6.44
CA PRO A 8 -18.48 64.46 5.22
C PRO A 8 -18.76 63.58 3.99
N SER A 9 -19.68 64.17 3.26
CA SER A 9 -20.20 63.93 1.93
C SER A 9 -19.12 63.64 0.84
N GLY A 10 -19.42 62.74 -0.03
CA GLY A 10 -18.70 62.57 -1.30
C GLY A 10 -18.96 63.71 -2.26
N GLU A 11 -17.88 64.32 -2.70
CA GLU A 11 -17.78 65.18 -3.89
C GLU A 11 -16.34 65.70 -3.97
N ALA A 12 -15.38 64.86 -4.36
CA ALA A 12 -14.04 65.24 -4.79
C ALA A 12 -13.26 64.08 -5.40
N CYS A 13 -13.73 63.54 -6.52
CA CYS A 13 -12.93 62.59 -7.31
C CYS A 13 -13.39 62.57 -8.78
N ALA A 14 -13.59 63.77 -9.37
CA ALA A 14 -13.99 63.89 -10.78
C ALA A 14 -13.17 64.92 -11.57
N ASP A 15 -11.96 65.29 -11.14
CA ASP A 15 -11.25 66.37 -11.83
C ASP A 15 -9.75 66.10 -12.07
N GLU A 16 -9.34 64.86 -12.29
CA GLU A 16 -7.92 64.56 -12.59
C GLU A 16 -7.74 63.62 -13.79
N LEU A 17 -8.63 63.69 -14.80
CA LEU A 17 -8.56 62.91 -16.05
C LEU A 17 -8.48 63.76 -17.33
N GLU A 18 -8.04 65.01 -17.24
CA GLU A 18 -7.86 65.89 -18.40
C GLU A 18 -6.49 66.55 -18.43
N ARG A 19 -5.40 65.79 -18.68
CA ARG A 19 -4.13 66.33 -19.23
C ARG A 19 -3.21 65.23 -19.72
N ILE A 20 -3.48 64.71 -20.94
CA ILE A 20 -2.46 64.02 -21.72
C ILE A 20 -2.44 64.68 -23.11
N PRO A 21 -1.30 65.25 -23.58
CA PRO A 21 -1.21 65.88 -24.87
C PRO A 21 -1.14 64.84 -26.00
N ALA A 22 -1.89 65.04 -27.07
CA ALA A 22 -1.84 64.29 -28.31
C ALA A 22 -0.51 64.51 -29.00
N ILE A 23 0.23 63.44 -29.31
CA ILE A 23 1.34 63.42 -30.24
C ILE A 23 0.97 62.55 -31.44
N GLY A 24 1.18 63.09 -32.55
CA GLY A 24 0.71 62.78 -33.88
C GLY A 24 1.10 61.42 -34.47
N GLY A 25 0.46 61.17 -35.59
CA GLY A 25 0.33 59.96 -36.36
C GLY A 25 1.62 59.36 -36.89
N GLY A 26 1.56 58.04 -37.01
CA GLY A 26 2.49 57.16 -37.74
C GLY A 26 1.78 55.87 -38.05
N SER A 27 1.24 55.76 -39.28
CA SER A 27 0.66 54.56 -39.86
C SER A 27 1.72 53.47 -40.00
N ALA A 28 1.60 52.41 -39.23
CA ALA A 28 2.21 51.13 -39.60
C ALA A 28 1.21 50.00 -39.20
N ALA A 29 0.65 49.34 -40.20
CA ALA A 29 -0.22 48.22 -40.09
C ALA A 29 0.49 47.03 -39.41
N GLY A 30 0.43 46.99 -38.09
CA GLY A 30 0.81 45.83 -37.27
C GLY A 30 -0.33 44.82 -37.27
N LYS A 31 -0.04 43.62 -37.78
CA LYS A 31 -0.93 42.44 -37.70
C LYS A 31 -1.38 42.26 -36.23
N PRO A 32 -2.67 41.93 -35.99
CA PRO A 32 -3.11 41.64 -34.63
C PRO A 32 -2.33 40.44 -34.12
N VAL A 33 -1.61 40.64 -33.01
CA VAL A 33 -1.05 39.55 -32.21
C VAL A 33 -2.23 38.72 -31.74
N ALA A 34 -2.41 37.56 -32.34
CA ALA A 34 -3.40 36.59 -31.96
C ALA A 34 -3.14 36.26 -30.46
N ALA A 35 -4.06 36.67 -29.61
CA ALA A 35 -4.07 36.24 -28.21
C ALA A 35 -3.96 34.72 -28.21
N ALA A 36 -2.82 34.20 -27.70
CA ALA A 36 -2.60 32.77 -27.59
C ALA A 36 -3.78 32.18 -26.79
N ARG A 37 -4.65 31.47 -27.47
CA ARG A 37 -5.68 30.64 -26.84
C ARG A 37 -4.96 29.78 -25.81
N PRO A 38 -5.42 29.77 -24.53
CA PRO A 38 -4.87 28.83 -23.56
C PRO A 38 -4.99 27.43 -24.18
N ALA A 39 -3.86 26.75 -24.32
CA ALA A 39 -3.80 25.40 -24.86
C ALA A 39 -4.84 24.57 -24.12
N ALA A 40 -5.77 23.95 -24.85
CA ALA A 40 -6.82 23.13 -24.29
C ALA A 40 -6.15 22.10 -23.37
N ALA A 41 -6.43 22.18 -22.06
CA ALA A 41 -5.88 21.25 -21.09
C ALA A 41 -6.22 19.85 -21.58
N SER A 42 -5.21 18.99 -21.76
CA SER A 42 -5.41 17.62 -22.24
C SER A 42 -6.44 16.96 -21.33
N GLY A 43 -7.37 16.14 -21.87
CA GLY A 43 -8.45 15.51 -21.08
C GLY A 43 -7.98 14.82 -19.80
N ALA A 44 -6.69 14.45 -19.75
CA ALA A 44 -6.05 13.87 -18.57
C ALA A 44 -5.70 14.92 -17.49
N ALA A 45 -5.36 16.16 -17.87
CA ALA A 45 -5.17 17.25 -16.90
C ALA A 45 -6.52 17.64 -16.26
N VAL A 46 -7.60 17.60 -17.04
CA VAL A 46 -8.97 17.81 -16.54
C VAL A 46 -9.34 16.69 -15.56
N GLY A 47 -9.09 15.42 -15.90
CA GLY A 47 -9.37 14.29 -15.00
C GLY A 47 -8.58 14.33 -13.68
N ALA A 48 -7.34 14.82 -13.70
CA ALA A 48 -6.55 14.99 -12.47
C ALA A 48 -7.08 16.13 -11.58
N ILE A 49 -7.56 17.22 -12.18
CA ILE A 49 -8.20 18.33 -11.47
C ILE A 49 -9.52 17.89 -10.86
N GLU A 50 -10.32 17.13 -11.60
CA GLU A 50 -11.58 16.57 -11.11
C GLU A 50 -11.36 15.55 -9.97
N ALA A 51 -10.37 14.66 -10.08
CA ALA A 51 -10.03 13.73 -9.02
C ALA A 51 -9.62 14.45 -7.74
N ARG A 52 -8.79 15.51 -7.85
CA ARG A 52 -8.41 16.35 -6.72
C ARG A 52 -9.61 17.07 -6.11
N SER A 53 -10.47 17.68 -6.92
CA SER A 53 -11.66 18.38 -6.44
C SER A 53 -12.62 17.43 -5.73
N THR A 54 -12.86 16.24 -6.29
CA THR A 54 -13.71 15.21 -5.67
C THR A 54 -13.16 14.78 -4.30
N ILE A 55 -11.84 14.64 -4.15
CA ILE A 55 -11.21 14.29 -2.86
C ILE A 55 -11.38 15.43 -1.84
N LEU A 56 -11.30 16.69 -2.28
CA LEU A 56 -11.37 17.86 -1.41
C LEU A 56 -12.79 18.27 -1.01
N THR A 57 -13.80 18.01 -1.86
CA THR A 57 -15.17 18.52 -1.65
C THR A 57 -16.25 17.45 -1.66
N GLY A 58 -16.01 16.31 -2.30
CA GLY A 58 -16.99 15.23 -2.48
C GLY A 58 -17.38 14.53 -1.18
N PRO A 59 -18.48 13.76 -1.16
CA PRO A 59 -18.89 12.99 0.01
C PRO A 59 -17.84 11.93 0.36
N VAL A 60 -17.58 11.73 1.66
CA VAL A 60 -16.45 10.91 2.14
C VAL A 60 -16.58 9.45 1.71
N LEU A 61 -17.71 8.81 2.02
CA LEU A 61 -17.89 7.37 1.79
C LEU A 61 -17.89 6.96 0.31
N PRO A 62 -18.64 7.64 -0.60
CA PRO A 62 -18.58 7.31 -2.04
C PRO A 62 -17.18 7.54 -2.62
N THR A 63 -16.48 8.61 -2.21
CA THR A 63 -15.11 8.88 -2.68
C THR A 63 -14.15 7.80 -2.19
N LEU A 64 -14.29 7.38 -0.93
CA LEU A 64 -13.50 6.30 -0.34
C LEU A 64 -13.67 5.00 -1.10
N LEU A 65 -14.90 4.58 -1.35
CA LEU A 65 -15.19 3.35 -2.09
C LEU A 65 -14.70 3.41 -3.54
N ARG A 66 -14.88 4.56 -4.21
CA ARG A 66 -14.37 4.76 -5.58
C ARG A 66 -12.86 4.60 -5.69
N LEU A 67 -12.12 5.00 -4.65
CA LEU A 67 -10.67 4.85 -4.61
C LEU A 67 -10.23 3.47 -4.11
N ALA A 68 -11.00 2.84 -3.22
CA ALA A 68 -10.67 1.55 -2.62
C ALA A 68 -10.92 0.36 -3.56
N LEU A 69 -12.07 0.33 -4.24
CA LEU A 69 -12.51 -0.81 -5.06
C LEU A 69 -11.48 -1.23 -6.13
N PRO A 70 -10.88 -0.33 -6.93
CA PRO A 70 -9.88 -0.75 -7.91
C PRO A 70 -8.67 -1.44 -7.28
N THR A 71 -8.21 -0.95 -6.11
CA THR A 71 -7.09 -1.55 -5.40
C THR A 71 -7.45 -2.91 -4.80
N MET A 72 -8.66 -3.06 -4.25
CA MET A 72 -9.17 -4.36 -3.78
C MET A 72 -9.19 -5.40 -4.90
N THR A 73 -9.73 -5.03 -6.07
CA THR A 73 -9.80 -5.91 -7.25
C THR A 73 -8.40 -6.36 -7.70
N VAL A 74 -7.42 -5.45 -7.68
CA VAL A 74 -6.02 -5.78 -8.01
C VAL A 74 -5.46 -6.82 -7.04
N LEU A 75 -5.67 -6.64 -5.74
CA LEU A 75 -5.12 -7.56 -4.73
C LEU A 75 -5.76 -8.95 -4.81
N ILE A 76 -7.05 -9.02 -5.12
CA ILE A 76 -7.74 -10.30 -5.38
C ILE A 76 -7.16 -10.96 -6.64
N ALA A 77 -6.95 -10.21 -7.71
CA ALA A 77 -6.35 -10.72 -8.94
C ALA A 77 -4.91 -11.21 -8.72
N GLN A 78 -4.11 -10.49 -7.92
CA GLN A 78 -2.75 -10.92 -7.55
C GLN A 78 -2.76 -12.23 -6.76
N THR A 79 -3.72 -12.41 -5.86
CA THR A 79 -3.90 -13.68 -5.14
C THR A 79 -4.22 -14.81 -6.11
N ALA A 80 -5.11 -14.58 -7.08
CA ALA A 80 -5.45 -15.57 -8.10
C ALA A 80 -4.22 -15.95 -8.97
N VAL A 81 -3.38 -14.97 -9.32
CA VAL A 81 -2.11 -15.22 -10.04
C VAL A 81 -1.19 -16.12 -9.22
N ASN A 82 -0.99 -15.81 -7.93
CA ASN A 82 -0.13 -16.60 -7.06
C ASN A 82 -0.62 -18.06 -6.93
N VAL A 83 -1.95 -18.25 -6.85
CA VAL A 83 -2.55 -19.60 -6.82
C VAL A 83 -2.33 -20.33 -8.15
N ALA A 84 -2.55 -19.64 -9.28
CA ALA A 84 -2.34 -20.23 -10.61
C ALA A 84 -0.86 -20.62 -10.84
N GLU A 85 0.09 -19.77 -10.42
CA GLU A 85 1.51 -20.10 -10.52
C GLU A 85 1.89 -21.31 -9.67
N ALA A 86 1.43 -21.37 -8.42
CA ALA A 86 1.65 -22.55 -7.57
C ALA A 86 1.08 -23.82 -8.19
N TYR A 87 -0.09 -23.72 -8.83
CA TYR A 87 -0.71 -24.83 -9.56
C TYR A 87 0.16 -25.30 -10.74
N TYR A 88 0.65 -24.37 -11.57
CA TYR A 88 1.51 -24.73 -12.71
C TYR A 88 2.84 -25.32 -12.28
N VAL A 89 3.47 -24.77 -11.24
CA VAL A 89 4.73 -25.28 -10.70
C VAL A 89 4.53 -26.67 -10.08
N GLY A 90 3.35 -26.96 -9.53
CA GLY A 90 3.01 -28.28 -8.99
C GLY A 90 3.17 -29.42 -10.01
N TYR A 91 2.96 -29.15 -11.30
CA TYR A 91 3.19 -30.16 -12.37
C TYR A 91 4.67 -30.44 -12.66
N LEU A 92 5.60 -29.62 -12.16
CA LEU A 92 7.04 -29.86 -12.30
C LEU A 92 7.57 -30.85 -11.25
N GLY A 93 6.77 -31.18 -10.26
CA GLY A 93 7.11 -32.12 -9.19
C GLY A 93 7.27 -31.46 -7.82
N THR A 94 7.49 -32.30 -6.80
CA THR A 94 7.53 -31.90 -5.39
C THR A 94 8.70 -30.98 -5.07
N ASP A 95 9.88 -31.19 -5.67
CA ASP A 95 11.07 -30.37 -5.46
C ASP A 95 10.86 -28.93 -5.97
N ALA A 96 10.22 -28.78 -7.14
CA ALA A 96 9.90 -27.48 -7.68
C ALA A 96 8.91 -26.72 -6.78
N LEU A 97 7.86 -27.41 -6.31
CA LEU A 97 6.88 -26.80 -5.41
C LEU A 97 7.49 -26.41 -4.06
N ALA A 98 8.36 -27.26 -3.49
CA ALA A 98 9.11 -26.96 -2.29
C ALA A 98 10.08 -25.79 -2.50
N GLY A 99 10.74 -25.72 -3.66
CA GLY A 99 11.60 -24.60 -4.04
C GLY A 99 10.86 -23.27 -4.06
N VAL A 100 9.68 -23.20 -4.68
CA VAL A 100 8.84 -21.99 -4.65
C VAL A 100 8.40 -21.63 -3.22
N ALA A 101 8.05 -22.62 -2.40
CA ALA A 101 7.66 -22.40 -1.01
C ALA A 101 8.78 -21.79 -0.17
N LEU A 102 10.05 -22.16 -0.44
CA LEU A 102 11.24 -21.58 0.22
C LEU A 102 11.48 -20.10 -0.17
N VAL A 103 11.21 -19.75 -1.43
CA VAL A 103 11.40 -18.39 -1.96
C VAL A 103 10.25 -17.44 -1.57
N PHE A 104 9.04 -17.98 -1.39
CA PHE A 104 7.82 -17.22 -1.16
C PHE A 104 7.89 -16.22 0.00
N PRO A 105 8.46 -16.51 1.19
CA PRO A 105 8.56 -15.54 2.29
C PRO A 105 9.37 -14.30 1.91
N VAL A 106 10.47 -14.48 1.17
CA VAL A 106 11.32 -13.36 0.73
C VAL A 106 10.60 -12.52 -0.31
N PHE A 107 9.90 -13.17 -1.23
CA PHE A 107 9.07 -12.51 -2.23
C PHE A 107 7.93 -11.72 -1.59
N MET A 108 7.23 -12.29 -0.60
CA MET A 108 6.17 -11.60 0.14
C MET A 108 6.72 -10.40 0.92
N LEU A 109 7.89 -10.53 1.55
CA LEU A 109 8.55 -9.41 2.22
C LEU A 109 8.82 -8.28 1.24
N MET A 110 9.40 -8.57 0.07
CA MET A 110 9.69 -7.59 -0.98
C MET A 110 8.41 -6.88 -1.44
N THR A 111 7.35 -7.62 -1.75
CA THR A 111 6.09 -7.05 -2.22
C THR A 111 5.38 -6.22 -1.16
N MET A 112 5.36 -6.66 0.08
CA MET A 112 4.77 -5.91 1.19
C MET A 112 5.55 -4.63 1.50
N MET A 113 6.89 -4.67 1.46
CA MET A 113 7.73 -3.49 1.65
C MET A 113 7.57 -2.48 0.51
N SER A 114 7.46 -2.94 -0.73
CA SER A 114 7.32 -2.07 -1.89
C SER A 114 5.93 -1.43 -2.01
N ASN A 115 4.86 -2.14 -1.65
CA ASN A 115 3.49 -1.61 -1.69
C ASN A 115 3.09 -0.86 -0.42
N GLY A 116 3.19 -1.54 0.74
CA GLY A 116 2.68 -1.08 2.02
C GLY A 116 3.71 -0.35 2.88
N GLY A 117 5.01 -0.64 2.68
CA GLY A 117 6.11 -0.03 3.40
C GLY A 117 6.56 1.29 2.74
N LEU A 118 7.65 1.25 1.99
CA LEU A 118 8.22 2.42 1.32
C LEU A 118 7.25 3.04 0.30
N GLY A 119 6.43 2.21 -0.38
CA GLY A 119 5.41 2.69 -1.32
C GLY A 119 4.37 3.60 -0.67
N SER A 120 3.99 3.35 0.59
CA SER A 120 3.10 4.26 1.32
C SER A 120 3.75 5.62 1.60
N GLY A 121 5.08 5.67 1.78
CA GLY A 121 5.86 6.89 1.87
C GLY A 121 5.78 7.72 0.59
N VAL A 122 5.93 7.08 -0.56
CA VAL A 122 5.78 7.71 -1.89
C VAL A 122 4.35 8.25 -2.05
N ALA A 123 3.33 7.42 -1.83
CA ALA A 123 1.94 7.82 -1.96
C ALA A 123 1.59 8.99 -1.03
N SER A 124 2.05 8.97 0.21
CA SER A 124 1.84 10.02 1.22
C SER A 124 2.50 11.34 0.81
N ALA A 125 3.76 11.32 0.36
CA ALA A 125 4.49 12.51 -0.06
C ALA A 125 3.82 13.14 -1.30
N VAL A 126 3.49 12.35 -2.31
CA VAL A 126 2.80 12.80 -3.52
C VAL A 126 1.40 13.33 -3.20
N ALA A 127 0.64 12.66 -2.32
CA ALA A 127 -0.70 13.10 -1.93
C ALA A 127 -0.67 14.49 -1.26
N ARG A 128 0.27 14.72 -0.33
CA ARG A 128 0.46 16.03 0.31
C ARG A 128 0.89 17.11 -0.68
N ALA A 129 1.83 16.81 -1.58
CA ALA A 129 2.28 17.75 -2.61
C ALA A 129 1.14 18.13 -3.58
N THR A 130 0.36 17.13 -4.02
CA THR A 130 -0.83 17.31 -4.88
C THR A 130 -1.90 18.14 -4.17
N GLY A 131 -2.18 17.85 -2.91
CA GLY A 131 -3.13 18.58 -2.10
C GLY A 131 -2.73 20.05 -1.93
N ALA A 132 -1.46 20.32 -1.67
CA ALA A 132 -0.89 21.67 -1.57
C ALA A 132 -0.82 22.42 -2.90
N GLY A 133 -1.15 21.79 -4.02
CA GLY A 133 -1.03 22.40 -5.36
C GLY A 133 0.40 22.51 -5.87
N ARG A 134 1.40 21.95 -5.18
CA ARG A 134 2.83 21.99 -5.55
C ARG A 134 3.14 20.95 -6.62
N LYS A 135 2.70 21.21 -7.85
CA LYS A 135 2.88 20.30 -8.99
C LYS A 135 4.35 19.98 -9.29
N GLY A 136 5.24 20.95 -9.12
CA GLY A 136 6.69 20.76 -9.30
C GLY A 136 7.24 19.70 -8.35
N ASP A 137 6.94 19.83 -7.04
CA ASP A 137 7.34 18.85 -6.02
C ASP A 137 6.73 17.46 -6.29
N ALA A 138 5.44 17.41 -6.66
CA ALA A 138 4.77 16.14 -6.95
C ALA A 138 5.44 15.39 -8.12
N ASN A 139 5.86 16.10 -9.17
CA ASN A 139 6.60 15.53 -10.28
C ASN A 139 8.02 15.11 -9.91
N ALA A 140 8.74 15.95 -9.14
CA ALA A 140 10.08 15.64 -8.66
C ALA A 140 10.08 14.41 -7.72
N LEU A 141 9.06 14.28 -6.85
CA LEU A 141 8.89 13.10 -5.98
C LEU A 141 8.81 11.79 -6.76
N VAL A 142 8.23 11.79 -7.95
CA VAL A 142 8.20 10.58 -8.81
C VAL A 142 9.61 10.15 -9.20
N LEU A 143 10.46 11.10 -9.63
CA LEU A 143 11.85 10.80 -10.00
C LEU A 143 12.65 10.28 -8.78
N HIS A 144 12.52 10.95 -7.62
CA HIS A 144 13.16 10.52 -6.38
C HIS A 144 12.70 9.14 -5.93
N ALA A 145 11.41 8.83 -6.08
CA ALA A 145 10.86 7.51 -5.81
C ALA A 145 11.46 6.45 -6.75
N MET A 146 11.62 6.75 -8.05
CA MET A 146 12.24 5.82 -9.00
C MET A 146 13.70 5.51 -8.65
N VAL A 147 14.47 6.51 -8.22
CA VAL A 147 15.86 6.29 -7.75
C VAL A 147 15.88 5.38 -6.54
N LEU A 148 15.01 5.63 -5.54
CA LEU A 148 14.89 4.74 -4.39
C LEU A 148 14.46 3.32 -4.80
N ALA A 149 13.56 3.18 -5.77
CA ALA A 149 13.11 1.89 -6.28
C ALA A 149 14.27 1.10 -6.89
N VAL A 150 15.13 1.76 -7.67
CA VAL A 150 16.33 1.13 -8.25
C VAL A 150 17.29 0.70 -7.15
N ILE A 151 17.57 1.57 -6.18
CA ILE A 151 18.50 1.26 -5.07
C ILE A 151 18.00 0.06 -4.27
N VAL A 152 16.75 0.08 -3.82
CA VAL A 152 16.19 -1.00 -2.99
C VAL A 152 16.01 -2.26 -3.81
N GLY A 153 15.54 -2.16 -5.06
CA GLY A 153 15.45 -3.30 -5.97
C GLY A 153 16.81 -3.97 -6.21
N ALA A 154 17.86 -3.18 -6.40
CA ALA A 154 19.23 -3.70 -6.53
C ALA A 154 19.70 -4.41 -5.25
N ILE A 155 19.39 -3.86 -4.06
CA ILE A 155 19.69 -4.52 -2.78
C ILE A 155 19.01 -5.90 -2.70
N PHE A 156 17.74 -6.01 -3.11
CA PHE A 156 17.04 -7.30 -3.13
C PHE A 156 17.66 -8.24 -4.17
N THR A 157 17.94 -7.80 -5.40
CA THR A 157 18.55 -8.62 -6.44
C THR A 157 19.90 -9.17 -5.98
N ILE A 158 20.79 -8.29 -5.48
CA ILE A 158 22.13 -8.65 -5.03
C ILE A 158 22.05 -9.54 -3.78
N GLY A 159 21.23 -9.14 -2.81
CA GLY A 159 21.08 -9.89 -1.55
C GLY A 159 20.54 -11.30 -1.74
N THR A 160 19.59 -11.50 -2.63
CA THR A 160 19.04 -12.83 -2.92
C THR A 160 19.95 -13.66 -3.81
N HIS A 161 20.69 -13.04 -4.73
CA HIS A 161 21.63 -13.77 -5.58
C HIS A 161 22.81 -14.34 -4.77
N TRP A 162 23.38 -13.56 -3.84
CA TRP A 162 24.51 -14.01 -3.03
C TRP A 162 24.09 -14.69 -1.73
N GLY A 163 23.07 -14.19 -1.06
CA GLY A 163 22.59 -14.72 0.22
C GLY A 163 21.51 -15.78 0.12
N GLY A 164 20.85 -15.89 -1.06
CA GLY A 164 19.73 -16.79 -1.28
C GLY A 164 20.04 -18.27 -0.99
N PRO A 165 21.13 -18.85 -1.54
CA PRO A 165 21.45 -20.25 -1.28
C PRO A 165 21.60 -20.57 0.22
N ALA A 166 22.30 -19.73 0.97
CA ALA A 166 22.47 -19.88 2.41
C ALA A 166 21.12 -19.73 3.15
N LEU A 167 20.31 -18.73 2.76
CA LEU A 167 19.02 -18.49 3.37
C LEU A 167 18.07 -19.67 3.13
N TYR A 168 17.96 -20.17 1.89
CA TYR A 168 17.06 -21.28 1.57
C TYR A 168 17.52 -22.59 2.23
N HIS A 169 18.82 -22.78 2.39
CA HIS A 169 19.37 -23.92 3.16
C HIS A 169 18.96 -23.83 4.65
N ILE A 170 19.07 -22.63 5.26
CA ILE A 170 18.65 -22.40 6.66
C ILE A 170 17.12 -22.61 6.81
N LEU A 171 16.33 -22.26 5.80
CA LEU A 171 14.89 -22.50 5.79
C LEU A 171 14.50 -23.98 5.58
N GLY A 172 15.46 -24.88 5.49
CA GLY A 172 15.24 -26.32 5.38
C GLY A 172 15.34 -26.87 3.97
N GLY A 173 15.75 -26.06 2.98
CA GLY A 173 15.98 -26.52 1.60
C GLY A 173 17.12 -27.51 1.54
N ARG A 174 16.89 -28.66 0.89
CA ARG A 174 17.87 -29.72 0.68
C ARG A 174 17.81 -30.18 -0.77
N GLU A 175 18.93 -30.63 -1.30
CA GLU A 175 19.04 -31.26 -2.62
C GLU A 175 18.22 -30.58 -3.73
N GLY A 176 17.33 -31.28 -4.42
CA GLY A 176 16.53 -30.79 -5.53
C GLY A 176 15.65 -29.59 -5.18
N ALA A 177 15.11 -29.51 -3.97
CA ALA A 177 14.31 -28.37 -3.51
C ALA A 177 15.17 -27.09 -3.35
N LEU A 178 16.43 -27.22 -2.90
CA LEU A 178 17.35 -26.09 -2.80
C LEU A 178 17.75 -25.58 -4.19
N ASP A 179 18.08 -26.47 -5.10
CA ASP A 179 18.45 -26.13 -6.48
C ASP A 179 17.27 -25.44 -7.19
N ALA A 180 16.07 -25.96 -7.03
CA ALA A 180 14.84 -25.36 -7.55
C ALA A 180 14.59 -23.95 -6.96
N ALA A 181 14.79 -23.77 -5.65
CA ALA A 181 14.65 -22.49 -4.99
C ALA A 181 15.66 -21.46 -5.52
N VAL A 182 16.93 -21.84 -5.66
CA VAL A 182 17.99 -20.97 -6.18
C VAL A 182 17.71 -20.60 -7.64
N GLN A 183 17.36 -21.58 -8.47
CA GLN A 183 17.03 -21.35 -9.87
C GLN A 183 15.84 -20.40 -10.02
N TYR A 184 14.74 -20.66 -9.31
CA TYR A 184 13.55 -19.81 -9.34
C TYR A 184 13.85 -18.39 -8.86
N SER A 185 14.54 -18.27 -7.72
CA SER A 185 14.83 -16.97 -7.10
C SER A 185 15.73 -16.09 -7.95
N ASN A 186 16.73 -16.66 -8.63
CA ASN A 186 17.63 -15.91 -9.48
C ASN A 186 16.89 -15.17 -10.60
N TYR A 187 15.93 -15.81 -11.25
CA TYR A 187 15.13 -15.19 -12.30
C TYR A 187 14.04 -14.26 -11.73
N LEU A 188 13.38 -14.66 -10.65
CA LEU A 188 12.36 -13.87 -9.99
C LEU A 188 12.92 -12.52 -9.49
N PHE A 189 14.04 -12.56 -8.77
CA PHE A 189 14.67 -11.36 -8.19
C PHE A 189 15.55 -10.59 -9.16
N ALA A 190 15.90 -11.14 -10.32
CA ALA A 190 16.36 -10.33 -11.47
C ALA A 190 15.29 -9.29 -11.87
N GLY A 191 14.01 -9.62 -11.68
CA GLY A 191 12.88 -8.70 -11.82
C GLY A 191 12.63 -7.77 -10.63
N ALA A 192 13.43 -7.79 -9.54
CA ALA A 192 13.14 -6.99 -8.35
C ALA A 192 13.14 -5.48 -8.65
N ILE A 193 14.09 -4.97 -9.43
CA ILE A 193 14.11 -3.55 -9.80
C ILE A 193 12.82 -3.13 -10.52
N PRO A 194 12.34 -3.80 -11.59
CA PRO A 194 11.04 -3.53 -12.18
C PRO A 194 9.87 -3.60 -11.19
N VAL A 195 9.85 -4.58 -10.28
CA VAL A 195 8.83 -4.71 -9.23
C VAL A 195 8.76 -3.45 -8.37
N TRP A 196 9.91 -2.99 -7.86
CA TRP A 196 9.97 -1.78 -7.05
C TRP A 196 9.55 -0.53 -7.82
N ILE A 197 9.99 -0.39 -9.08
CA ILE A 197 9.62 0.75 -9.93
C ILE A 197 8.10 0.77 -10.16
N VAL A 198 7.49 -0.37 -10.55
CA VAL A 198 6.04 -0.47 -10.79
C VAL A 198 5.26 -0.11 -9.54
N ASN A 199 5.64 -0.67 -8.39
CA ASN A 199 4.95 -0.42 -7.13
C ASN A 199 5.06 1.05 -6.70
N PHE A 200 6.20 1.71 -6.91
CA PHE A 200 6.37 3.13 -6.60
C PHE A 200 5.67 4.04 -7.59
N GLN A 201 5.65 3.71 -8.88
CA GLN A 201 4.83 4.42 -9.87
C GLN A 201 3.33 4.29 -9.54
N ALA A 202 2.88 3.09 -9.20
CA ALA A 202 1.51 2.85 -8.77
C ALA A 202 1.18 3.62 -7.48
N ALA A 203 2.10 3.66 -6.51
CA ALA A 203 1.95 4.43 -5.27
C ALA A 203 1.85 5.94 -5.54
N ALA A 204 2.70 6.48 -6.43
CA ALA A 204 2.65 7.89 -6.83
C ALA A 204 1.32 8.23 -7.52
N LEU A 205 0.86 7.38 -8.44
CA LEU A 205 -0.43 7.57 -9.12
C LEU A 205 -1.60 7.48 -8.13
N ARG A 206 -1.60 6.51 -7.21
CA ARG A 206 -2.61 6.44 -6.14
C ARG A 206 -2.59 7.70 -5.26
N GLY A 207 -1.40 8.18 -4.89
CA GLY A 207 -1.21 9.41 -4.11
C GLY A 207 -1.76 10.66 -4.81
N SER A 208 -1.75 10.71 -6.14
CA SER A 208 -2.38 11.79 -6.92
C SER A 208 -3.90 11.62 -7.10
N GLY A 209 -4.50 10.52 -6.63
CA GLY A 209 -5.91 10.17 -6.81
C GLY A 209 -6.22 9.31 -8.05
N ASN A 210 -5.22 9.00 -8.86
CA ASN A 210 -5.37 8.12 -10.03
C ASN A 210 -5.13 6.66 -9.64
N VAL A 211 -6.18 5.98 -9.18
CA VAL A 211 -6.12 4.55 -8.82
C VAL A 211 -6.46 3.62 -9.99
N ARG A 212 -7.12 4.13 -11.04
CA ARG A 212 -7.63 3.31 -12.15
C ARG A 212 -6.52 2.79 -13.04
N VAL A 213 -5.58 3.64 -13.41
CA VAL A 213 -4.52 3.27 -14.37
C VAL A 213 -3.61 2.19 -13.79
N PRO A 214 -3.02 2.32 -12.58
CA PRO A 214 -2.23 1.24 -12.02
C PRO A 214 -3.04 -0.04 -11.83
N ALA A 215 -4.34 0.07 -11.45
CA ALA A 215 -5.21 -1.09 -11.34
C ALA A 215 -5.41 -1.79 -12.69
N MET A 216 -5.70 -1.06 -13.76
CA MET A 216 -5.86 -1.63 -15.09
C MET A 216 -4.58 -2.30 -15.60
N VAL A 217 -3.42 -1.67 -15.43
CA VAL A 217 -2.13 -2.23 -15.83
C VAL A 217 -1.87 -3.55 -15.11
N THR A 218 -2.12 -3.61 -13.81
CA THR A 218 -1.94 -4.84 -13.02
C THR A 218 -2.96 -5.92 -13.43
N LEU A 219 -4.24 -5.57 -13.62
CA LEU A 219 -5.27 -6.54 -14.01
C LEU A 219 -5.04 -7.11 -15.40
N VAL A 220 -4.75 -6.26 -16.39
CA VAL A 220 -4.42 -6.70 -17.75
C VAL A 220 -3.15 -7.56 -17.72
N GLY A 221 -2.14 -7.14 -16.98
CA GLY A 221 -0.92 -7.90 -16.82
C GLY A 221 -1.15 -9.27 -16.16
N ALA A 222 -2.01 -9.37 -15.15
CA ALA A 222 -2.42 -10.63 -14.53
C ALA A 222 -3.12 -11.56 -15.54
N MET A 223 -4.03 -11.01 -16.35
CA MET A 223 -4.71 -11.76 -17.42
C MET A 223 -3.76 -12.28 -18.50
N VAL A 224 -2.67 -11.57 -18.75
CA VAL A 224 -1.61 -12.00 -19.70
C VAL A 224 -0.65 -12.99 -19.03
N LEU A 225 -0.29 -12.77 -17.77
CA LEU A 225 0.67 -13.61 -17.04
C LEU A 225 0.16 -15.03 -16.86
N ILE A 226 -1.12 -15.22 -16.52
CA ILE A 226 -1.74 -16.54 -16.29
C ILE A 226 -1.54 -17.49 -17.50
N PRO A 227 -1.83 -17.12 -18.76
CA PRO A 227 -1.57 -17.98 -19.90
C PRO A 227 -0.09 -17.99 -20.37
N CYS A 228 0.67 -16.91 -20.14
CA CYS A 228 2.07 -16.85 -20.56
C CYS A 228 3.02 -17.65 -19.65
N SER A 229 2.69 -17.77 -18.35
CA SER A 229 3.51 -18.52 -17.39
C SER A 229 3.67 -19.99 -17.81
N PRO A 230 2.60 -20.78 -18.10
CA PRO A 230 2.73 -22.15 -18.55
C PRO A 230 3.46 -22.30 -19.91
N LEU A 231 3.38 -21.31 -20.81
CA LEU A 231 4.14 -21.32 -22.07
C LEU A 231 5.66 -21.36 -21.81
N LEU A 232 6.15 -20.62 -20.83
CA LEU A 232 7.56 -20.58 -20.46
C LEU A 232 7.95 -21.77 -19.57
N ILE A 233 7.05 -22.23 -18.71
CA ILE A 233 7.31 -23.37 -17.82
C ILE A 233 7.42 -24.67 -18.61
N PHE A 234 6.45 -24.97 -19.48
CA PHE A 234 6.35 -26.25 -20.16
C PHE A 234 6.97 -26.27 -21.56
N GLY A 235 7.15 -25.09 -22.17
CA GLY A 235 7.66 -24.96 -23.52
C GLY A 235 6.61 -25.37 -24.56
N LEU A 236 5.87 -24.40 -25.11
CA LEU A 236 4.87 -24.68 -26.14
C LEU A 236 5.27 -23.98 -27.47
N GLY A 237 5.24 -24.74 -28.56
CA GLY A 237 5.60 -24.25 -29.88
C GLY A 237 7.10 -23.92 -30.00
N PRO A 238 7.49 -22.70 -30.44
CA PRO A 238 8.89 -22.31 -30.58
C PRO A 238 9.60 -21.94 -29.27
N VAL A 239 8.86 -21.91 -28.15
CA VAL A 239 9.39 -21.53 -26.85
C VAL A 239 10.04 -22.72 -26.16
N PRO A 240 11.34 -22.66 -25.79
CA PRO A 240 12.00 -23.75 -25.08
C PRO A 240 11.41 -23.93 -23.68
N ARG A 241 11.48 -25.15 -23.16
CA ARG A 241 11.05 -25.50 -21.81
C ARG A 241 12.07 -24.97 -20.80
N PHE A 242 11.67 -23.97 -20.00
CA PHE A 242 12.52 -23.41 -18.94
C PHE A 242 12.27 -24.02 -17.55
N GLY A 243 11.24 -24.88 -17.41
CA GLY A 243 10.89 -25.46 -16.12
C GLY A 243 10.56 -24.39 -15.08
N ILE A 244 11.07 -24.56 -13.86
CA ILE A 244 10.82 -23.62 -12.76
C ILE A 244 11.38 -22.20 -13.01
N ALA A 245 12.48 -22.08 -13.76
CA ALA A 245 13.01 -20.77 -14.19
C ALA A 245 11.99 -20.01 -15.04
N GLY A 246 11.18 -20.72 -15.84
CA GLY A 246 10.12 -20.14 -16.67
C GLY A 246 9.10 -19.34 -15.87
N ALA A 247 8.73 -19.78 -14.67
CA ALA A 247 7.84 -19.04 -13.78
C ALA A 247 8.48 -17.71 -13.30
N GLY A 248 9.76 -17.74 -12.90
CA GLY A 248 10.51 -16.54 -12.53
C GLY A 248 10.67 -15.56 -13.70
N ILE A 249 10.96 -16.06 -14.91
CA ILE A 249 11.09 -15.27 -16.13
C ILE A 249 9.75 -14.62 -16.49
N ALA A 250 8.63 -15.38 -16.47
CA ALA A 250 7.29 -14.86 -16.76
C ALA A 250 6.95 -13.68 -15.85
N PHE A 251 7.22 -13.82 -14.56
CA PHE A 251 7.00 -12.79 -13.56
C PHE A 251 7.87 -11.54 -13.81
N ALA A 252 9.16 -11.73 -14.07
CA ALA A 252 10.07 -10.62 -14.38
C ALA A 252 9.63 -9.86 -15.65
N LEU A 253 9.28 -10.57 -16.72
CA LEU A 253 8.79 -9.97 -17.97
C LEU A 253 7.49 -9.20 -17.77
N TYR A 254 6.55 -9.74 -16.97
CA TYR A 254 5.34 -9.04 -16.59
C TYR A 254 5.64 -7.68 -15.94
N TYR A 255 6.54 -7.65 -14.96
CA TYR A 255 6.89 -6.39 -14.29
C TYR A 255 7.68 -5.44 -15.18
N VAL A 256 8.52 -5.92 -16.07
CA VAL A 256 9.19 -5.09 -17.09
C VAL A 256 8.14 -4.46 -18.02
N ALA A 257 7.20 -5.22 -18.53
CA ALA A 257 6.12 -4.71 -19.37
C ALA A 257 5.25 -3.68 -18.65
N ALA A 258 4.83 -3.98 -17.41
CA ALA A 258 4.07 -3.06 -16.57
C ALA A 258 4.84 -1.75 -16.28
N MET A 259 6.14 -1.85 -15.99
CA MET A 259 7.04 -0.71 -15.81
C MET A 259 7.06 0.19 -17.04
N LEU A 260 7.25 -0.39 -18.23
CA LEU A 260 7.31 0.37 -19.49
C LEU A 260 5.98 1.05 -19.81
N VAL A 261 4.84 0.37 -19.58
CA VAL A 261 3.50 0.93 -19.79
C VAL A 261 3.26 2.13 -18.86
N LEU A 262 3.53 1.97 -17.55
CA LEU A 262 3.37 3.06 -16.59
C LEU A 262 4.35 4.21 -16.85
N LEU A 263 5.60 3.91 -17.20
CA LEU A 263 6.60 4.91 -17.54
C LEU A 263 6.12 5.74 -18.74
N ARG A 264 5.68 5.09 -19.82
CA ARG A 264 5.13 5.78 -20.98
C ARG A 264 3.90 6.61 -20.64
N TYR A 265 3.00 6.08 -19.79
CA TYR A 265 1.85 6.84 -19.33
C TYR A 265 2.24 8.11 -18.57
N MET A 266 3.27 8.04 -17.72
CA MET A 266 3.74 9.19 -16.93
C MET A 266 4.55 10.18 -17.76
N THR A 267 5.28 9.74 -18.81
CA THR A 267 6.04 10.63 -19.70
C THR A 267 5.15 11.37 -20.68
N THR A 268 4.00 10.81 -21.08
CA THR A 268 3.06 11.46 -22.02
C THR A 268 2.24 12.60 -21.40
N GLY A 269 2.43 12.89 -20.11
CA GLY A 269 1.69 13.94 -19.39
C GLY A 269 0.20 13.64 -19.14
N ARG A 270 -0.26 12.44 -19.52
CA ARG A 270 -1.67 12.00 -19.35
C ARG A 270 -2.02 11.66 -17.91
N SER A 271 -1.05 11.53 -17.03
CA SER A 271 -1.26 11.09 -15.63
C SER A 271 -1.60 12.22 -14.66
N GLY A 272 -1.48 13.49 -15.08
CA GLY A 272 -1.48 14.63 -14.15
C GLY A 272 -0.19 14.77 -13.33
N LEU A 273 0.63 13.72 -13.29
CA LEU A 273 2.02 13.69 -12.83
C LEU A 273 2.90 13.45 -14.05
N THR A 274 3.98 14.23 -14.20
CA THR A 274 4.92 14.04 -15.30
C THR A 274 6.29 13.67 -14.77
N LEU A 275 6.86 12.59 -15.32
CA LEU A 275 8.25 12.28 -15.07
C LEU A 275 9.11 13.23 -15.87
N LYS A 276 9.76 14.16 -15.19
CA LYS A 276 10.75 15.08 -15.75
C LYS A 276 12.02 14.98 -14.96
N LEU A 277 13.15 15.16 -15.64
CA LEU A 277 14.43 15.34 -14.97
C LEU A 277 14.35 16.60 -14.10
N ALA A 278 14.59 16.45 -12.82
CA ALA A 278 14.63 17.50 -11.84
C ALA A 278 15.90 17.35 -10.99
N PRO A 279 16.45 18.41 -10.44
CA PRO A 279 17.58 18.31 -9.55
C PRO A 279 17.22 17.44 -8.32
N PHE A 280 18.18 16.67 -7.85
CA PHE A 280 17.99 15.85 -6.66
C PHE A 280 17.99 16.73 -5.40
N GLU A 281 16.88 16.69 -4.66
CA GLU A 281 16.72 17.41 -3.41
C GLU A 281 16.62 16.42 -2.25
N GLY A 282 17.54 16.51 -1.28
CA GLY A 282 17.50 15.70 -0.06
C GLY A 282 16.19 15.84 0.73
N ARG A 283 15.52 16.99 0.62
CA ARG A 283 14.21 17.24 1.22
C ARG A 283 13.15 16.25 0.72
N LEU A 284 13.11 15.97 -0.58
CA LEU A 284 12.14 15.08 -1.20
C LEU A 284 12.39 13.61 -0.84
N PHE A 285 13.65 13.17 -0.81
CA PHE A 285 14.00 11.86 -0.28
C PHE A 285 13.57 11.71 1.18
N ARG A 286 13.84 12.74 2.00
CA ARG A 286 13.42 12.75 3.42
C ARG A 286 11.91 12.68 3.58
N ASP A 287 11.14 13.34 2.72
CA ASP A 287 9.67 13.31 2.76
C ASP A 287 9.11 11.91 2.46
N ILE A 288 9.74 11.15 1.56
CA ILE A 288 9.39 9.75 1.27
C ILE A 288 9.82 8.86 2.44
N LEU A 289 11.10 8.93 2.83
CA LEU A 289 11.70 8.02 3.81
C LEU A 289 11.15 8.22 5.22
N LYS A 290 10.77 9.44 5.60
CA LYS A 290 10.18 9.74 6.90
C LYS A 290 8.91 8.93 7.19
N VAL A 291 8.12 8.64 6.18
CA VAL A 291 6.93 7.80 6.28
C VAL A 291 7.25 6.37 5.87
N GLY A 292 7.97 6.21 4.77
CA GLY A 292 8.21 4.91 4.15
C GLY A 292 9.07 3.98 5.00
N LEU A 293 10.16 4.46 5.58
CA LEU A 293 11.08 3.61 6.33
C LEU A 293 10.46 3.05 7.64
N PRO A 294 9.85 3.87 8.52
CA PRO A 294 9.17 3.32 9.69
C PRO A 294 8.02 2.39 9.33
N THR A 295 7.31 2.66 8.21
CA THR A 295 6.22 1.78 7.76
C THR A 295 6.77 0.46 7.22
N ALA A 296 7.89 0.46 6.50
CA ALA A 296 8.55 -0.76 6.06
C ALA A 296 8.99 -1.62 7.24
N ILE A 297 9.59 -1.01 8.27
CA ILE A 297 9.95 -1.70 9.51
C ILE A 297 8.69 -2.25 10.21
N SER A 298 7.62 -1.47 10.31
CA SER A 298 6.35 -1.94 10.91
C SER A 298 5.77 -3.15 10.17
N THR A 299 5.88 -3.18 8.84
CA THR A 299 5.46 -4.31 8.01
C THR A 299 6.29 -5.54 8.31
N THR A 300 7.61 -5.39 8.44
CA THR A 300 8.54 -6.48 8.82
C THR A 300 8.23 -7.01 10.22
N LEU A 301 8.00 -6.11 11.21
CA LEU A 301 7.62 -6.50 12.57
C LEU A 301 6.30 -7.27 12.60
N THR A 302 5.32 -6.88 11.78
CA THR A 302 4.04 -7.57 11.67
C THR A 302 4.22 -9.00 11.13
N ASN A 303 5.04 -9.19 10.09
CA ASN A 303 5.34 -10.53 9.57
C ASN A 303 6.12 -11.36 10.59
N LEU A 304 7.10 -10.77 11.27
CA LEU A 304 7.85 -11.43 12.35
C LEU A 304 6.91 -11.87 13.48
N THR A 305 5.92 -11.05 13.84
CA THR A 305 4.91 -11.42 14.84
C THR A 305 4.17 -12.69 14.43
N VAL A 306 3.72 -12.78 13.18
CA VAL A 306 3.01 -13.98 12.68
C VAL A 306 3.93 -15.21 12.74
N ILE A 307 5.18 -15.09 12.30
CA ILE A 307 6.15 -16.19 12.33
C ILE A 307 6.38 -16.68 13.76
N LEU A 308 6.61 -15.78 14.71
CA LEU A 308 6.87 -16.13 16.11
C LEU A 308 5.65 -16.74 16.80
N VAL A 309 4.45 -16.21 16.53
CA VAL A 309 3.20 -16.80 17.04
C VAL A 309 2.98 -18.20 16.46
N THR A 310 3.27 -18.39 15.16
CA THR A 310 3.20 -19.71 14.52
C THR A 310 4.16 -20.68 15.20
N GLY A 311 5.40 -20.25 15.50
CA GLY A 311 6.38 -21.04 16.25
C GLY A 311 5.89 -21.42 17.66
N ALA A 312 5.30 -20.47 18.38
CA ALA A 312 4.75 -20.74 19.73
C ALA A 312 3.57 -21.73 19.68
N VAL A 313 2.71 -21.63 18.66
CA VAL A 313 1.61 -22.62 18.46
C VAL A 313 2.18 -24.00 18.10
N GLY A 314 3.28 -24.06 17.36
CA GLY A 314 3.94 -25.32 17.01
C GLY A 314 4.38 -26.16 18.22
N LEU A 315 4.57 -25.54 19.40
CA LEU A 315 4.89 -26.26 20.65
C LEU A 315 3.75 -27.16 21.13
N PHE A 316 2.50 -26.93 20.68
CA PHE A 316 1.33 -27.76 21.01
C PHE A 316 1.10 -28.94 20.06
N GLY A 317 2.00 -29.13 19.08
CA GLY A 317 1.93 -30.22 18.14
C GLY A 317 1.23 -29.86 16.82
N THR A 318 1.15 -30.86 15.94
CA THR A 318 0.72 -30.70 14.55
C THR A 318 -0.74 -30.32 14.39
N HIS A 319 -1.64 -30.84 15.24
CA HIS A 319 -3.08 -30.52 15.19
C HIS A 319 -3.35 -29.04 15.56
N ALA A 320 -2.68 -28.52 16.59
CA ALA A 320 -2.80 -27.12 16.97
C ALA A 320 -2.21 -26.20 15.89
N LEU A 321 -1.09 -26.58 15.28
CA LEU A 321 -0.47 -25.83 14.19
C LEU A 321 -1.37 -25.81 12.96
N ALA A 322 -2.00 -26.94 12.60
CA ALA A 322 -2.97 -27.01 11.52
C ALA A 322 -4.19 -26.13 11.81
N ALA A 323 -4.73 -26.19 13.03
CA ALA A 323 -5.85 -25.37 13.47
C ALA A 323 -5.55 -23.87 13.34
N TYR A 324 -4.40 -23.42 13.84
CA TYR A 324 -3.94 -22.05 13.70
C TYR A 324 -3.73 -21.65 12.23
N GLY A 325 -3.12 -22.54 11.43
CA GLY A 325 -2.91 -22.31 10.00
C GLY A 325 -4.21 -22.09 9.23
N ILE A 326 -5.27 -22.85 9.56
CA ILE A 326 -6.61 -22.68 8.97
C ILE A 326 -7.25 -21.37 9.47
N ALA A 327 -7.16 -21.08 10.77
CA ALA A 327 -7.74 -19.88 11.35
C ALA A 327 -7.08 -18.60 10.78
N SER A 328 -5.75 -18.56 10.66
CA SER A 328 -5.01 -17.41 10.14
C SER A 328 -5.22 -17.17 8.64
N ARG A 329 -5.71 -18.17 7.88
CA ARG A 329 -6.09 -17.95 6.46
C ARG A 329 -7.22 -16.93 6.29
N LEU A 330 -8.03 -16.70 7.33
CA LEU A 330 -9.05 -15.65 7.32
C LEU A 330 -8.44 -14.26 7.12
N ASP A 331 -7.24 -14.04 7.66
CA ASP A 331 -6.50 -12.78 7.47
C ASP A 331 -6.19 -12.51 5.99
N TYR A 332 -5.89 -13.56 5.20
CA TYR A 332 -5.61 -13.44 3.77
C TYR A 332 -6.81 -12.96 2.95
N ILE A 333 -8.04 -13.14 3.45
CA ILE A 333 -9.25 -12.60 2.82
C ILE A 333 -9.48 -11.15 3.26
N MET A 334 -9.22 -10.85 4.52
CA MET A 334 -9.42 -9.50 5.06
C MET A 334 -8.37 -8.49 4.60
N ILE A 335 -7.11 -8.92 4.47
CA ILE A 335 -6.00 -8.02 4.10
C ILE A 335 -6.27 -7.28 2.78
N PRO A 336 -6.65 -7.90 1.67
CA PRO A 336 -6.97 -7.20 0.43
C PRO A 336 -8.05 -6.12 0.60
N ILE A 337 -9.09 -6.44 1.34
CA ILE A 337 -10.24 -5.53 1.58
C ILE A 337 -9.78 -4.32 2.40
N LEU A 338 -9.14 -4.57 3.54
CA LEU A 338 -8.65 -3.52 4.42
C LEU A 338 -7.56 -2.69 3.74
N PHE A 339 -6.62 -3.31 3.00
CA PHE A 339 -5.53 -2.61 2.34
C PHE A 339 -6.03 -1.68 1.24
N GLY A 340 -7.03 -2.09 0.46
CA GLY A 340 -7.68 -1.22 -0.51
C GLY A 340 -8.30 0.01 0.14
N LEU A 341 -9.01 -0.17 1.25
CA LEU A 341 -9.57 0.92 2.06
C LEU A 341 -8.47 1.83 2.62
N CYS A 342 -7.43 1.25 3.18
CA CYS A 342 -6.29 1.96 3.78
C CYS A 342 -5.55 2.84 2.77
N THR A 343 -5.27 2.35 1.57
CA THR A 343 -4.59 3.13 0.53
C THR A 343 -5.46 4.30 0.05
N ALA A 344 -6.77 4.14 -0.02
CA ALA A 344 -7.70 5.21 -0.32
C ALA A 344 -7.71 6.29 0.78
N VAL A 345 -7.75 5.88 2.05
CA VAL A 345 -7.68 6.78 3.21
C VAL A 345 -6.37 7.55 3.25
N LEU A 346 -5.23 6.88 3.04
CA LEU A 346 -3.92 7.52 2.97
C LEU A 346 -3.92 8.65 1.94
N THR A 347 -4.44 8.39 0.74
CA THR A 347 -4.53 9.38 -0.33
C THR A 347 -5.47 10.53 0.05
N MET A 348 -6.68 10.21 0.50
CA MET A 348 -7.67 11.24 0.87
C MET A 348 -7.19 12.13 2.01
N VAL A 349 -6.63 11.56 3.06
CA VAL A 349 -6.06 12.32 4.19
C VAL A 349 -4.85 13.13 3.73
N GLY A 350 -3.93 12.54 2.95
CA GLY A 350 -2.75 13.22 2.45
C GLY A 350 -3.08 14.47 1.61
N VAL A 351 -4.04 14.32 0.67
CA VAL A 351 -4.49 15.46 -0.16
C VAL A 351 -5.16 16.55 0.68
N ASN A 352 -6.02 16.18 1.64
CA ASN A 352 -6.69 17.16 2.51
C ASN A 352 -5.70 17.85 3.46
N MET A 353 -4.72 17.14 4.02
CA MET A 353 -3.65 17.72 4.84
C MET A 353 -2.78 18.67 4.01
N GLY A 354 -2.42 18.29 2.77
CA GLY A 354 -1.70 19.16 1.86
C GLY A 354 -2.45 20.43 1.51
N ALA A 355 -3.77 20.35 1.36
CA ALA A 355 -4.65 21.50 1.11
C ALA A 355 -4.99 22.34 2.37
N GLY A 356 -4.48 21.97 3.55
CA GLY A 356 -4.78 22.66 4.81
C GLY A 356 -6.16 22.33 5.40
N GLN A 357 -6.93 21.40 4.81
CA GLN A 357 -8.26 21.00 5.26
C GLN A 357 -8.23 19.97 6.40
N VAL A 358 -7.62 20.34 7.54
CA VAL A 358 -7.39 19.45 8.69
C VAL A 358 -8.69 18.86 9.25
N ALA A 359 -9.74 19.67 9.40
CA ALA A 359 -11.02 19.19 9.92
C ALA A 359 -11.62 18.08 9.03
N ARG A 360 -11.52 18.26 7.71
CA ARG A 360 -11.97 17.26 6.74
C ARG A 360 -11.08 15.99 6.76
N ALA A 361 -9.76 16.15 6.87
CA ALA A 361 -8.85 15.02 7.01
C ALA A 361 -9.18 14.16 8.25
N LYS A 362 -9.47 14.79 9.39
CA LYS A 362 -9.93 14.09 10.60
C LYS A 362 -11.26 13.37 10.38
N LYS A 363 -12.24 14.05 9.74
CA LYS A 363 -13.53 13.42 9.42
C LYS A 363 -13.36 12.19 8.54
N ILE A 364 -12.48 12.26 7.51
CA ILE A 364 -12.16 11.12 6.65
C ILE A 364 -11.55 10.00 7.49
N ALA A 365 -10.55 10.27 8.32
CA ALA A 365 -9.91 9.28 9.17
C ALA A 365 -10.92 8.56 10.08
N TRP A 366 -11.79 9.30 10.79
CA TRP A 366 -12.82 8.72 11.66
C TRP A 366 -13.82 7.87 10.87
N THR A 367 -14.46 8.45 9.84
CA THR A 367 -15.48 7.73 9.06
C THR A 367 -14.92 6.46 8.46
N SER A 368 -13.70 6.53 7.87
CA SER A 368 -13.10 5.37 7.24
C SER A 368 -12.68 4.29 8.25
N SER A 369 -12.23 4.69 9.46
CA SER A 369 -11.87 3.74 10.52
C SER A 369 -13.08 2.97 11.04
N PHE A 370 -14.24 3.62 11.17
CA PHE A 370 -15.49 2.93 11.51
C PHE A 370 -15.94 2.00 10.38
N VAL A 371 -15.74 2.38 9.11
CA VAL A 371 -16.03 1.48 7.98
C VAL A 371 -15.09 0.26 8.04
N GLY A 372 -13.81 0.46 8.27
CA GLY A 372 -12.84 -0.63 8.41
C GLY A 372 -13.15 -1.55 9.59
N ALA A 373 -13.51 -0.97 10.74
CA ALA A 373 -13.98 -1.71 11.91
C ALA A 373 -15.27 -2.49 11.63
N GLY A 374 -16.22 -1.87 10.93
CA GLY A 374 -17.49 -2.51 10.55
C GLY A 374 -17.27 -3.71 9.64
N VAL A 375 -16.47 -3.55 8.59
CA VAL A 375 -16.18 -4.64 7.63
C VAL A 375 -15.45 -5.79 8.31
N ALA A 376 -14.33 -5.51 8.99
CA ALA A 376 -13.55 -6.56 9.65
C ALA A 376 -14.32 -7.15 10.86
N GLY A 377 -15.03 -6.32 11.62
CA GLY A 377 -15.84 -6.74 12.74
C GLY A 377 -17.02 -7.63 12.34
N THR A 378 -17.70 -7.34 11.24
CA THR A 378 -18.78 -8.20 10.74
C THR A 378 -18.27 -9.59 10.40
N ILE A 379 -17.13 -9.68 9.66
CA ILE A 379 -16.49 -10.96 9.36
C ILE A 379 -16.09 -11.66 10.68
N GLY A 380 -15.46 -10.91 11.59
CA GLY A 380 -15.02 -11.43 12.88
C GLY A 380 -16.16 -11.98 13.74
N VAL A 381 -17.28 -11.26 13.83
CA VAL A 381 -18.46 -11.70 14.62
C VAL A 381 -19.09 -12.94 14.00
N ILE A 382 -19.27 -12.98 12.67
CA ILE A 382 -19.83 -14.16 11.99
C ILE A 382 -18.99 -15.40 12.28
N VAL A 383 -17.65 -15.28 12.14
CA VAL A 383 -16.74 -16.42 12.36
C VAL A 383 -16.62 -16.78 13.85
N ALA A 384 -16.72 -15.82 14.75
CA ALA A 384 -16.71 -16.10 16.19
C ALA A 384 -17.95 -16.90 16.65
N ILE A 385 -19.11 -16.56 16.09
CA ILE A 385 -20.38 -17.25 16.40
C ILE A 385 -20.42 -18.62 15.69
N PHE A 386 -20.00 -18.67 14.43
CA PHE A 386 -20.06 -19.85 13.58
C PHE A 386 -18.68 -20.29 13.08
N PRO A 387 -17.70 -20.63 13.96
CA PRO A 387 -16.33 -20.96 13.53
C PRO A 387 -16.28 -22.19 12.63
N MET A 388 -17.23 -23.10 12.78
CA MET A 388 -17.30 -24.33 11.97
C MET A 388 -17.61 -24.03 10.49
N LEU A 389 -18.31 -22.93 10.15
CA LEU A 389 -18.51 -22.53 8.75
C LEU A 389 -17.17 -22.31 8.02
N TRP A 390 -16.16 -21.80 8.74
CA TRP A 390 -14.84 -21.60 8.19
C TRP A 390 -13.97 -22.84 8.26
N LEU A 391 -13.93 -23.50 9.42
CA LEU A 391 -13.04 -24.61 9.70
C LEU A 391 -13.36 -25.84 8.85
N HIS A 392 -14.64 -26.19 8.67
CA HIS A 392 -15.08 -27.33 7.87
C HIS A 392 -14.73 -27.23 6.37
N LEU A 393 -14.40 -26.04 5.86
CA LEU A 393 -13.89 -25.89 4.49
C LEU A 393 -12.52 -26.53 4.29
N PHE A 394 -11.77 -26.79 5.39
CA PHE A 394 -10.38 -27.24 5.33
C PHE A 394 -10.11 -28.55 6.05
N SER A 395 -10.86 -28.87 7.11
CA SER A 395 -10.66 -30.08 7.91
C SER A 395 -11.97 -30.59 8.50
N HIS A 396 -12.03 -31.90 8.72
CA HIS A 396 -13.12 -32.57 9.44
C HIS A 396 -12.59 -33.30 10.70
N ASP A 397 -11.29 -33.15 10.99
CA ASP A 397 -10.64 -33.77 12.13
C ASP A 397 -11.01 -33.01 13.43
N PRO A 398 -11.67 -33.67 14.40
CA PRO A 398 -12.04 -33.04 15.69
C PRO A 398 -10.85 -32.45 16.45
N GLU A 399 -9.65 -33.07 16.36
CA GLU A 399 -8.43 -32.58 17.03
C GLU A 399 -7.90 -31.27 16.42
N VAL A 400 -8.26 -30.95 15.19
CA VAL A 400 -7.98 -29.66 14.53
C VAL A 400 -9.12 -28.67 14.76
N LEU A 401 -10.37 -29.13 14.65
CA LEU A 401 -11.56 -28.29 14.77
C LEU A 401 -11.71 -27.67 16.16
N GLY A 402 -11.44 -28.44 17.22
CA GLY A 402 -11.55 -27.98 18.62
C GLY A 402 -10.67 -26.77 18.90
N PRO A 403 -9.34 -26.87 18.80
CA PRO A 403 -8.41 -25.76 19.00
C PRO A 403 -8.68 -24.59 18.05
N GLY A 404 -9.03 -24.86 16.78
CA GLY A 404 -9.37 -23.84 15.79
C GLY A 404 -10.60 -23.00 16.19
N ALA A 405 -11.65 -23.66 16.70
CA ALA A 405 -12.85 -22.99 17.17
C ALA A 405 -12.58 -22.11 18.41
N VAL A 406 -11.77 -22.61 19.34
CA VAL A 406 -11.36 -21.83 20.52
C VAL A 406 -10.60 -20.58 20.09
N TYR A 407 -9.62 -20.74 19.19
CA TYR A 407 -8.86 -19.62 18.68
C TYR A 407 -9.74 -18.56 18.00
N LEU A 408 -10.60 -18.98 17.07
CA LEU A 408 -11.46 -18.06 16.32
C LEU A 408 -12.48 -17.37 17.22
N ARG A 409 -13.06 -18.04 18.20
CA ARG A 409 -14.00 -17.40 19.16
C ARG A 409 -13.34 -16.31 19.99
N ILE A 410 -12.06 -16.43 20.30
CA ILE A 410 -11.31 -15.45 21.10
C ILE A 410 -10.78 -14.31 20.23
N VAL A 411 -10.16 -14.64 19.08
CA VAL A 411 -9.45 -13.65 18.26
C VAL A 411 -10.38 -12.92 17.30
N ALA A 412 -11.33 -13.59 16.66
CA ALA A 412 -12.13 -13.01 15.60
C ALA A 412 -12.94 -11.77 16.01
N PRO A 413 -13.49 -11.63 17.24
CA PRO A 413 -14.13 -10.40 17.67
C PRO A 413 -13.20 -9.19 17.66
N SER A 414 -11.89 -9.39 17.89
CA SER A 414 -10.89 -8.31 17.87
C SER A 414 -10.54 -7.82 16.47
N TYR A 415 -11.06 -8.43 15.41
CA TYR A 415 -10.88 -7.94 14.03
C TYR A 415 -11.51 -6.57 13.81
N ALA A 416 -12.54 -6.20 14.55
CA ALA A 416 -13.07 -4.83 14.57
C ALA A 416 -11.98 -3.84 15.01
N ALA A 417 -11.24 -4.15 16.07
CA ALA A 417 -10.12 -3.33 16.53
C ALA A 417 -8.98 -3.30 15.51
N LEU A 418 -8.65 -4.45 14.89
CA LEU A 418 -7.64 -4.51 13.82
C LEU A 418 -8.03 -3.60 12.66
N GLY A 419 -9.25 -3.70 12.13
CA GLY A 419 -9.74 -2.88 11.02
C GLY A 419 -9.71 -1.39 11.35
N PHE A 420 -10.14 -1.01 12.55
CA PHE A 420 -10.08 0.36 13.05
C PHE A 420 -8.65 0.90 13.12
N GLY A 421 -7.76 0.19 13.80
CA GLY A 421 -6.37 0.60 13.99
C GLY A 421 -5.58 0.65 12.70
N PHE A 422 -5.83 -0.32 11.79
CA PHE A 422 -5.14 -0.38 10.50
C PHE A 422 -5.49 0.82 9.62
N VAL A 423 -6.76 1.20 9.55
CA VAL A 423 -7.21 2.37 8.78
C VAL A 423 -6.67 3.67 9.38
N ILE A 424 -6.68 3.85 10.71
CA ILE A 424 -6.09 5.03 11.37
C ILE A 424 -4.58 5.11 11.11
N ALA A 425 -3.88 3.98 11.13
CA ALA A 425 -2.44 3.96 10.84
C ALA A 425 -2.14 4.51 9.44
N PHE A 426 -2.95 4.13 8.44
CA PHE A 426 -2.81 4.68 7.09
C PHE A 426 -3.27 6.14 6.97
N ALA A 427 -4.24 6.57 7.76
CA ALA A 427 -4.59 7.99 7.88
C ALA A 427 -3.40 8.80 8.43
N ALA A 428 -2.72 8.30 9.45
CA ALA A 428 -1.52 8.91 10.01
C ALA A 428 -0.37 8.97 8.99
N GLN A 429 -0.18 7.90 8.20
CA GLN A 429 0.78 7.88 7.08
C GLN A 429 0.44 8.96 6.06
N GLY A 430 -0.83 9.13 5.70
CA GLY A 430 -1.31 10.20 4.82
C GLY A 430 -0.98 11.58 5.36
N ALA A 431 -1.13 11.80 6.67
CA ALA A 431 -0.76 13.03 7.35
C ALA A 431 0.78 13.24 7.48
N GLY A 432 1.59 12.23 7.15
CA GLY A 432 3.05 12.27 7.24
C GLY A 432 3.60 11.95 8.62
N HIS A 433 2.82 11.29 9.47
CA HIS A 433 3.17 10.92 10.84
C HIS A 433 2.98 9.41 11.07
N VAL A 434 4.05 8.71 11.42
CA VAL A 434 4.06 7.23 11.53
C VAL A 434 4.52 6.71 12.89
N VAL A 435 4.85 7.60 13.83
CA VAL A 435 5.42 7.21 15.14
C VAL A 435 4.45 6.30 15.90
N TRP A 436 3.21 6.71 16.05
CA TRP A 436 2.22 5.92 16.80
C TRP A 436 1.85 4.59 16.13
N PRO A 437 1.62 4.52 14.80
CA PRO A 437 1.50 3.24 14.10
C PRO A 437 2.70 2.32 14.28
N PHE A 438 3.92 2.87 14.29
CA PHE A 438 5.14 2.11 14.54
C PHE A 438 5.18 1.55 15.97
N VAL A 439 4.91 2.38 16.97
CA VAL A 439 4.79 1.94 18.37
C VAL A 439 3.72 0.86 18.52
N GLY A 440 2.60 1.00 17.82
CA GLY A 440 1.56 -0.02 17.77
C GLY A 440 2.05 -1.37 17.19
N ALA A 441 2.86 -1.34 16.12
CA ALA A 441 3.44 -2.56 15.54
C ALA A 441 4.43 -3.25 16.50
N VAL A 442 5.24 -2.46 17.23
CA VAL A 442 6.13 -2.98 18.28
C VAL A 442 5.30 -3.61 19.41
N SER A 443 4.24 -2.93 19.85
CA SER A 443 3.32 -3.46 20.88
C SER A 443 2.71 -4.81 20.47
N ARG A 444 2.31 -4.96 19.20
CA ARG A 444 1.81 -6.24 18.67
C ARG A 444 2.86 -7.34 18.78
N LEU A 445 4.10 -7.07 18.39
CA LEU A 445 5.19 -8.03 18.49
C LEU A 445 5.42 -8.47 19.96
N VAL A 446 5.53 -7.49 20.86
CA VAL A 446 5.80 -7.76 22.27
C VAL A 446 4.66 -8.55 22.93
N LEU A 447 3.42 -8.16 22.70
CA LEU A 447 2.26 -8.82 23.34
C LEU A 447 1.94 -10.16 22.69
N ALA A 448 1.87 -10.24 21.36
CA ALA A 448 1.46 -11.50 20.72
C ALA A 448 2.58 -12.55 20.76
N ALA A 449 3.79 -12.17 20.33
CA ALA A 449 4.91 -13.11 20.27
C ALA A 449 5.59 -13.26 21.63
N GLY A 450 6.00 -12.16 22.26
CA GLY A 450 6.68 -12.20 23.57
C GLY A 450 5.76 -12.69 24.69
N GLY A 451 4.58 -12.09 24.81
CA GLY A 451 3.58 -12.49 25.81
C GLY A 451 3.07 -13.92 25.57
N GLY A 452 2.82 -14.29 24.31
CA GLY A 452 2.41 -15.66 23.95
C GLY A 452 3.47 -16.70 24.32
N TRP A 453 4.72 -16.44 23.95
CA TRP A 453 5.84 -17.35 24.27
C TRP A 453 6.07 -17.49 25.78
N LEU A 454 6.08 -16.37 26.52
CA LEU A 454 6.20 -16.39 28.00
C LEU A 454 5.06 -17.17 28.65
N ALA A 455 3.82 -16.93 28.20
CA ALA A 455 2.64 -17.57 28.75
C ALA A 455 2.68 -19.11 28.56
N VAL A 456 3.20 -19.58 27.44
CA VAL A 456 3.36 -21.02 27.18
C VAL A 456 4.53 -21.59 27.97
N SER A 457 5.71 -20.95 27.90
CA SER A 457 6.95 -21.53 28.45
C SER A 457 7.03 -21.50 29.98
N TYR A 458 6.47 -20.49 30.62
CA TYR A 458 6.58 -20.30 32.07
C TYR A 458 5.27 -20.55 32.85
N PHE A 459 4.13 -20.34 32.20
CA PHE A 459 2.81 -20.47 32.89
C PHE A 459 2.02 -21.68 32.42
N GLY A 460 2.57 -22.50 31.54
CA GLY A 460 1.88 -23.70 31.04
C GLY A 460 0.60 -23.40 30.26
N GLY A 461 0.49 -22.20 29.69
CA GLY A 461 -0.69 -21.76 28.95
C GLY A 461 -0.93 -22.57 27.70
N GLY A 462 -2.20 -22.85 27.39
CA GLY A 462 -2.61 -23.58 26.17
C GLY A 462 -2.88 -22.66 24.98
N MET A 463 -3.48 -23.21 23.93
CA MET A 463 -3.88 -22.51 22.70
C MET A 463 -4.76 -21.28 22.99
N ALA A 464 -5.68 -21.36 23.95
CA ALA A 464 -6.53 -20.26 24.38
C ALA A 464 -5.71 -19.05 24.90
N THR A 465 -4.61 -19.31 25.61
CA THR A 465 -3.73 -18.27 26.15
C THR A 465 -3.02 -17.51 25.02
N ILE A 466 -2.51 -18.22 24.01
CA ILE A 466 -1.97 -17.57 22.81
C ILE A 466 -3.05 -16.73 22.12
N ALA A 467 -4.26 -17.26 21.96
CA ALA A 467 -5.37 -16.54 21.35
C ALA A 467 -5.70 -15.24 22.12
N VAL A 468 -5.68 -15.27 23.46
CA VAL A 468 -5.89 -14.07 24.31
C VAL A 468 -4.75 -13.06 24.10
N MET A 469 -3.49 -13.50 24.03
CA MET A 469 -2.35 -12.60 23.77
C MET A 469 -2.42 -11.96 22.40
N VAL A 470 -2.82 -12.71 21.38
CA VAL A 470 -3.07 -12.19 20.02
C VAL A 470 -4.20 -11.17 20.06
N CYS A 471 -5.35 -11.47 20.68
CA CYS A 471 -6.47 -10.55 20.85
C CYS A 471 -6.03 -9.26 21.56
N ALA A 472 -5.34 -9.37 22.69
CA ALA A 472 -4.82 -8.22 23.45
C ALA A 472 -3.87 -7.36 22.59
N SER A 473 -3.05 -7.99 21.75
CA SER A 473 -2.15 -7.29 20.85
C SER A 473 -2.87 -6.47 19.79
N LEU A 474 -3.96 -7.00 19.21
CA LEU A 474 -4.79 -6.30 18.23
C LEU A 474 -5.53 -5.12 18.84
N VAL A 475 -6.10 -5.30 20.05
CA VAL A 475 -6.76 -4.23 20.81
C VAL A 475 -5.76 -3.15 21.21
N SER A 476 -4.58 -3.52 21.73
CA SER A 476 -3.50 -2.59 22.08
C SER A 476 -3.06 -1.77 20.87
N TYR A 477 -2.89 -2.42 19.71
CA TYR A 477 -2.57 -1.74 18.46
C TYR A 477 -3.61 -0.66 18.12
N ALA A 478 -4.90 -1.00 18.18
CA ALA A 478 -5.98 -0.07 17.90
C ALA A 478 -5.99 1.11 18.88
N LEU A 479 -5.81 0.85 20.19
CA LEU A 479 -5.77 1.88 21.23
C LEU A 479 -4.56 2.82 21.04
N ILE A 480 -3.38 2.29 20.74
CA ILE A 480 -2.20 3.11 20.45
C ILE A 480 -2.43 3.96 19.20
N CYS A 481 -3.00 3.37 18.13
CA CYS A 481 -3.34 4.13 16.93
C CYS A 481 -4.40 5.18 17.18
N LEU A 482 -5.32 4.98 18.14
CA LEU A 482 -6.32 5.98 18.53
C LEU A 482 -5.67 7.25 19.09
N ILE A 483 -4.49 7.17 19.72
CA ILE A 483 -3.72 8.33 20.18
C ILE A 483 -3.42 9.28 19.00
N VAL A 484 -3.30 8.75 17.78
CA VAL A 484 -3.12 9.55 16.55
C VAL A 484 -4.24 10.59 16.41
N MET A 485 -5.48 10.18 16.70
CA MET A 485 -6.65 11.08 16.56
C MET A 485 -6.67 12.17 17.62
N ALA A 486 -6.22 11.87 18.84
CA ALA A 486 -6.13 12.80 19.96
C ALA A 486 -4.90 13.74 19.84
N SER A 487 -3.84 13.30 19.17
CA SER A 487 -2.58 14.03 19.09
C SER A 487 -2.67 15.26 18.18
N ALA A 488 -2.60 16.44 18.76
CA ALA A 488 -2.57 17.70 18.00
C ALA A 488 -1.36 17.80 17.07
N SER A 489 -0.24 17.13 17.37
CA SER A 489 0.99 17.19 16.57
C SER A 489 0.83 16.51 15.21
N VAL A 490 0.03 15.44 15.13
CA VAL A 490 -0.25 14.69 13.88
C VAL A 490 -1.03 15.56 12.88
N TRP A 491 -1.91 16.42 13.39
CA TRP A 491 -2.82 17.22 12.57
C TRP A 491 -2.34 18.66 12.39
N ARG A 492 -1.09 18.96 12.73
CA ARG A 492 -0.51 20.29 12.46
C ARG A 492 -0.03 20.34 11.00
N VAL A 493 -0.55 21.31 10.25
CA VAL A 493 0.01 21.68 8.95
C VAL A 493 1.32 22.41 9.21
N LYS A 494 2.46 21.85 8.80
CA LYS A 494 3.69 22.62 8.78
C LYS A 494 3.52 23.72 7.73
N LYS A 495 3.53 24.98 8.17
CA LYS A 495 3.69 26.11 7.25
C LYS A 495 5.04 25.89 6.55
N ALA A 496 4.99 25.78 5.21
CA ALA A 496 6.16 25.64 4.34
C ALA A 496 6.96 26.94 4.35
#